data_4db599ae72394b5047d8b96c85ae75ef
#
_entry.id   4db599ae72394b5047d8b96c85ae75ef
#
_cell.length_a   1.000
_cell.length_b   1.000
_cell.length_c   1.000
_cell.angle_alpha   90.00
_cell.angle_beta   90.00
_cell.angle_gamma   90.00
#
_symmetry.space_group_name_H-M   'P 1'
#
loop_
_entity.id
_entity.type
_entity.pdbx_description
1 polymer ?
#
loop_
_entity_poly.entity_id
_entity_poly.type
_entity_poly.pdbx_seq_one_letter_code
_entity_poly.pdbx_strand_id
1 'polypeptide(L)'
;GSKMCIRDRLSKDAEISLLTVSPSEDEVYTVYGHTALRVRDASKKLDTVFNYGIFDFSKPNFIYRFAKGETDYRLAAQYTRDFLIEYEMRGSEVTEQILDIDSAGKARIWEALMINNRPENRVYRYNFFFDNCATRPAAIIEKLAGGKIDYNVPFKQQTFRDLINYCTRNKPWLTFGCDLALGSPTDRIATPHEMMFLPPYLK
;
A
#
# COMPACT_ATOMS: atom_id res chain seq x y z
N GLY A 1 4.33 22.33 -18.54
CA GLY A 1 3.96 22.19 -17.15
C GLY A 1 2.65 22.89 -16.86
N SER A 2 1.58 22.14 -16.67
CA SER A 2 0.28 22.67 -16.22
C SER A 2 0.47 23.21 -14.80
N LYS A 3 0.33 24.52 -14.63
CA LYS A 3 0.32 25.14 -13.29
C LYS A 3 -0.92 24.63 -12.56
N MET A 4 -0.71 23.86 -11.50
CA MET A 4 -1.77 23.43 -10.59
C MET A 4 -2.53 24.65 -10.08
N CYS A 5 -3.83 24.67 -10.26
CA CYS A 5 -4.68 25.81 -9.85
C CYS A 5 -4.58 25.99 -8.31
N ILE A 6 -4.72 27.22 -7.82
CA ILE A 6 -4.73 27.52 -6.37
C ILE A 6 -5.81 26.70 -5.63
N ARG A 7 -6.90 26.32 -6.30
CA ARG A 7 -7.94 25.43 -5.78
C ARG A 7 -7.45 24.00 -5.49
N ASP A 8 -6.36 23.58 -6.13
CA ASP A 8 -5.86 22.22 -6.03
C ASP A 8 -4.78 22.03 -4.95
N ARG A 9 -4.37 23.11 -4.26
CA ARG A 9 -3.37 23.05 -3.18
C ARG A 9 -4.05 22.72 -1.85
N LEU A 10 -3.40 21.88 -1.05
CA LEU A 10 -3.82 21.62 0.32
C LEU A 10 -3.69 22.88 1.19
N SER A 11 -4.54 23.00 2.21
CA SER A 11 -4.39 23.99 3.27
C SER A 11 -3.19 23.66 4.18
N LYS A 12 -2.81 24.61 5.04
CA LYS A 12 -1.73 24.40 6.02
C LYS A 12 -2.10 23.31 7.04
N ASP A 13 -3.39 23.22 7.38
CA ASP A 13 -3.92 22.29 8.38
C ASP A 13 -4.30 20.92 7.78
N ALA A 14 -3.98 20.70 6.50
CA ALA A 14 -4.18 19.40 5.89
C ALA A 14 -3.29 18.33 6.55
N GLU A 15 -3.81 17.12 6.63
CA GLU A 15 -3.14 15.96 7.17
C GLU A 15 -2.95 14.91 6.07
N ILE A 16 -1.82 14.23 6.09
CA ILE A 16 -1.57 13.03 5.31
C ILE A 16 -1.28 11.91 6.28
N SER A 17 -1.97 10.79 6.11
CA SER A 17 -1.86 9.64 6.99
C SER A 17 -1.59 8.37 6.19
N LEU A 18 -0.85 7.45 6.79
CA LEU A 18 -0.77 6.07 6.36
C LEU A 18 -1.88 5.29 7.08
N LEU A 19 -2.73 4.63 6.32
CA LEU A 19 -3.69 3.66 6.84
C LEU A 19 -3.13 2.27 6.68
N THR A 20 -3.13 1.49 7.76
CA THR A 20 -2.74 0.07 7.75
C THR A 20 -3.92 -0.77 8.18
N VAL A 21 -4.32 -1.68 7.33
CA VAL A 21 -5.41 -2.63 7.57
C VAL A 21 -4.82 -3.94 8.05
N SER A 22 -5.35 -4.47 9.15
CA SER A 22 -4.92 -5.75 9.70
C SER A 22 -5.17 -6.90 8.72
N PRO A 23 -4.32 -7.94 8.73
CA PRO A 23 -4.61 -9.18 8.03
C PRO A 23 -5.96 -9.76 8.44
N SER A 24 -6.67 -10.36 7.48
CA SER A 24 -7.86 -11.18 7.73
C SER A 24 -7.74 -12.52 7.02
N GLU A 25 -8.59 -13.48 7.43
CA GLU A 25 -8.56 -14.82 6.86
C GLU A 25 -9.67 -15.06 5.81
N ASP A 26 -10.45 -14.04 5.48
CA ASP A 26 -11.63 -14.20 4.63
C ASP A 26 -11.25 -14.56 3.20
N GLU A 27 -10.21 -13.92 2.68
CA GLU A 27 -9.76 -14.09 1.30
C GLU A 27 -8.26 -14.40 1.23
N VAL A 28 -7.81 -14.98 0.13
CA VAL A 28 -6.39 -15.35 -0.08
C VAL A 28 -5.45 -14.16 -0.02
N TYR A 29 -5.87 -13.00 -0.51
CA TYR A 29 -5.04 -11.79 -0.56
C TYR A 29 -5.11 -10.95 0.72
N THR A 30 -6.12 -11.14 1.58
CA THR A 30 -6.28 -10.37 2.82
C THR A 30 -5.34 -10.82 3.93
N VAL A 31 -4.74 -12.00 3.81
CA VAL A 31 -3.78 -12.56 4.80
C VAL A 31 -2.51 -11.71 4.95
N TYR A 32 -2.22 -10.83 3.99
CA TYR A 32 -1.05 -9.94 4.04
C TYR A 32 -1.37 -8.57 4.65
N GLY A 33 -2.66 -8.26 4.88
CA GLY A 33 -3.11 -6.93 5.22
C GLY A 33 -3.12 -5.98 4.01
N HIS A 34 -3.31 -4.69 4.28
CA HIS A 34 -3.37 -3.68 3.22
C HIS A 34 -2.88 -2.32 3.72
N THR A 35 -2.42 -1.45 2.83
CA THR A 35 -2.11 -0.06 3.15
C THR A 35 -2.68 0.91 2.13
N ALA A 36 -3.00 2.12 2.60
CA ALA A 36 -3.46 3.21 1.75
C ALA A 36 -2.98 4.56 2.32
N LEU A 37 -2.99 5.60 1.49
CA LEU A 37 -2.72 6.97 1.92
C LEU A 37 -4.02 7.74 2.04
N ARG A 38 -4.26 8.37 3.19
CA ARG A 38 -5.37 9.28 3.43
C ARG A 38 -4.90 10.71 3.33
N VAL A 39 -5.66 11.55 2.64
CA VAL A 39 -5.49 12.99 2.64
C VAL A 39 -6.75 13.64 3.17
N ARG A 40 -6.62 14.38 4.27
CA ARG A 40 -7.69 15.11 4.92
C ARG A 40 -7.39 16.60 4.91
N ASP A 41 -8.35 17.40 4.47
CA ASP A 41 -8.31 18.84 4.52
C ASP A 41 -9.71 19.39 4.86
N ALA A 42 -9.93 19.67 6.13
CA ALA A 42 -11.24 20.09 6.64
C ALA A 42 -11.71 21.39 5.98
N SER A 43 -10.79 22.33 5.71
CA SER A 43 -11.10 23.61 5.07
C SER A 43 -11.66 23.46 3.66
N LYS A 44 -11.30 22.36 2.99
CA LYS A 44 -11.72 22.03 1.62
C LYS A 44 -12.80 20.95 1.56
N LYS A 45 -13.25 20.46 2.72
CA LYS A 45 -14.15 19.30 2.81
C LYS A 45 -13.61 18.07 2.07
N LEU A 46 -12.30 17.92 2.07
CA LEU A 46 -11.58 16.80 1.46
C LEU A 46 -11.27 15.76 2.53
N ASP A 47 -11.67 14.53 2.29
CA ASP A 47 -11.30 13.37 3.10
C ASP A 47 -11.31 12.13 2.21
N THR A 48 -10.15 11.84 1.62
CA THR A 48 -10.02 10.87 0.53
C THR A 48 -8.89 9.90 0.83
N VAL A 49 -9.14 8.63 0.57
CA VAL A 49 -8.16 7.56 0.61
C VAL A 49 -7.70 7.22 -0.80
N PHE A 50 -6.39 7.21 -1.00
CA PHE A 50 -5.72 6.76 -2.20
C PHE A 50 -5.26 5.32 -2.00
N ASN A 51 -5.96 4.40 -2.65
CA ASN A 51 -5.85 2.97 -2.46
C ASN A 51 -5.13 2.34 -3.66
N TYR A 52 -3.86 1.96 -3.46
CA TYR A 52 -3.09 1.22 -4.45
C TYR A 52 -3.38 -0.28 -4.33
N GLY A 53 -3.27 -1.00 -5.44
CA GLY A 53 -3.44 -2.46 -5.40
C GLY A 53 -4.86 -2.94 -5.69
N ILE A 54 -5.72 -2.08 -6.22
CA ILE A 54 -7.04 -2.51 -6.71
C ILE A 54 -6.85 -3.32 -7.99
N PHE A 55 -7.43 -4.50 -8.05
CA PHE A 55 -7.32 -5.42 -9.17
C PHE A 55 -8.68 -6.02 -9.55
N ASP A 56 -8.72 -6.65 -10.72
CA ASP A 56 -9.93 -7.24 -11.28
C ASP A 56 -9.75 -8.76 -11.37
N PHE A 57 -10.46 -9.48 -10.50
CA PHE A 57 -10.47 -10.95 -10.50
C PHE A 57 -11.23 -11.58 -11.69
N SER A 58 -12.03 -10.81 -12.41
CA SER A 58 -12.84 -11.32 -13.52
C SER A 58 -11.98 -11.75 -14.72
N LYS A 59 -10.71 -11.34 -14.78
CA LYS A 59 -9.80 -11.72 -15.84
C LYS A 59 -9.44 -13.20 -15.76
N PRO A 60 -9.50 -13.94 -16.87
CA PRO A 60 -9.19 -15.36 -16.88
C PRO A 60 -7.73 -15.63 -16.46
N ASN A 61 -7.51 -16.78 -15.80
CA ASN A 61 -6.20 -17.22 -15.33
C ASN A 61 -5.49 -16.25 -14.38
N PHE A 62 -6.26 -15.51 -13.54
CA PHE A 62 -5.72 -14.51 -12.62
C PHE A 62 -4.56 -15.04 -11.78
N ILE A 63 -4.71 -16.20 -11.12
CA ILE A 63 -3.67 -16.78 -10.24
C ILE A 63 -2.37 -17.06 -11.01
N TYR A 64 -2.48 -17.63 -12.21
CA TYR A 64 -1.32 -17.91 -13.04
C TYR A 64 -0.61 -16.62 -13.50
N ARG A 65 -1.38 -15.61 -13.91
CA ARG A 65 -0.84 -14.30 -14.30
C ARG A 65 -0.22 -13.58 -13.12
N PHE A 66 -0.83 -13.69 -11.95
CA PHE A 66 -0.29 -13.14 -10.69
C PHE A 66 1.08 -13.75 -10.37
N ALA A 67 1.19 -15.08 -10.40
CA ALA A 67 2.45 -15.79 -10.15
C ALA A 67 3.55 -15.40 -11.14
N LYS A 68 3.18 -15.09 -12.39
CA LYS A 68 4.10 -14.60 -13.43
C LYS A 68 4.42 -13.10 -13.34
N GLY A 69 3.79 -12.34 -12.44
CA GLY A 69 3.90 -10.89 -12.41
C GLY A 69 3.27 -10.18 -13.61
N GLU A 70 2.27 -10.80 -14.25
CA GLU A 70 1.59 -10.29 -15.44
C GLU A 70 0.24 -9.65 -15.13
N THR A 71 -0.03 -9.33 -13.86
CA THR A 71 -1.28 -8.68 -13.45
C THR A 71 -1.13 -7.17 -13.39
N ASP A 72 -2.11 -6.47 -13.94
CA ASP A 72 -2.21 -5.03 -13.84
C ASP A 72 -3.14 -4.66 -12.69
N TYR A 73 -2.67 -3.75 -11.86
CA TYR A 73 -3.38 -3.17 -10.72
C TYR A 73 -3.61 -1.70 -10.96
N ARG A 74 -4.48 -1.10 -10.19
CA ARG A 74 -4.76 0.33 -10.31
C ARG A 74 -4.82 1.03 -8.97
N LEU A 75 -4.55 2.33 -9.00
CA LEU A 75 -4.91 3.26 -7.94
C LEU A 75 -6.40 3.57 -8.04
N ALA A 76 -7.08 3.61 -6.90
CA ALA A 76 -8.43 4.16 -6.76
C ALA A 76 -8.45 5.21 -5.65
N ALA A 77 -9.12 6.31 -5.89
CA ALA A 77 -9.43 7.31 -4.88
C ALA A 77 -10.89 7.13 -4.44
N GLN A 78 -11.15 7.07 -3.14
CA GLN A 78 -12.47 6.87 -2.57
C GLN A 78 -12.65 7.71 -1.30
N TYR A 79 -13.88 7.95 -0.87
CA TYR A 79 -14.13 8.61 0.41
C TYR A 79 -13.63 7.75 1.56
N THR A 80 -13.01 8.39 2.55
CA THR A 80 -12.50 7.69 3.75
C THR A 80 -13.59 6.91 4.46
N ARG A 81 -14.80 7.47 4.54
CA ARG A 81 -15.96 6.78 5.13
C ARG A 81 -16.23 5.44 4.45
N ASP A 82 -16.23 5.42 3.13
CA ASP A 82 -16.56 4.21 2.36
C ASP A 82 -15.45 3.15 2.51
N PHE A 83 -14.19 3.59 2.55
CA PHE A 83 -13.04 2.73 2.86
C PHE A 83 -13.17 2.09 4.26
N LEU A 84 -13.48 2.87 5.28
CA LEU A 84 -13.61 2.36 6.65
C LEU A 84 -14.78 1.38 6.79
N ILE A 85 -15.94 1.69 6.19
CA ILE A 85 -17.10 0.77 6.19
C ILE A 85 -16.76 -0.56 5.52
N GLU A 86 -16.04 -0.53 4.39
CA GLU A 86 -15.63 -1.74 3.68
C GLU A 86 -14.81 -2.68 4.59
N TYR A 87 -13.81 -2.14 5.31
CA TYR A 87 -12.97 -2.95 6.18
C TYR A 87 -13.63 -3.32 7.50
N GLU A 88 -14.51 -2.49 8.04
CA GLU A 88 -15.36 -2.85 9.18
C GLU A 88 -16.26 -4.04 8.84
N MET A 89 -16.91 -4.04 7.67
CA MET A 89 -17.72 -5.18 7.19
C MET A 89 -16.90 -6.46 7.01
N ARG A 90 -15.62 -6.35 6.74
CA ARG A 90 -14.68 -7.48 6.63
C ARG A 90 -14.08 -7.89 7.98
N GLY A 91 -14.46 -7.23 9.08
CA GLY A 91 -13.90 -7.49 10.41
C GLY A 91 -12.42 -7.16 10.55
N SER A 92 -11.86 -6.31 9.66
CA SER A 92 -10.47 -5.88 9.71
C SER A 92 -10.31 -4.59 10.51
N GLU A 93 -9.27 -4.53 11.33
CA GLU A 93 -8.87 -3.31 12.03
C GLU A 93 -8.12 -2.38 11.08
N VAL A 94 -8.44 -1.08 11.14
CA VAL A 94 -7.72 -0.03 10.42
C VAL A 94 -6.98 0.85 11.41
N THR A 95 -5.65 0.85 11.33
CA THR A 95 -4.80 1.76 12.12
C THR A 95 -4.44 2.97 11.26
N GLU A 96 -4.57 4.18 11.81
CA GLU A 96 -4.14 5.42 11.16
C GLU A 96 -2.88 5.96 11.82
N GLN A 97 -1.89 6.30 11.00
CA GLN A 97 -0.65 6.96 11.41
C GLN A 97 -0.56 8.30 10.67
N ILE A 98 -0.78 9.40 11.39
CA ILE A 98 -0.62 10.75 10.84
C ILE A 98 0.87 11.00 10.66
N LEU A 99 1.27 11.40 9.45
CA LEU A 99 2.66 11.62 9.09
C LEU A 99 3.08 13.06 9.46
N ASP A 100 4.18 13.17 10.21
CA ASP A 100 4.79 14.48 10.54
C ASP A 100 5.57 15.00 9.34
N ILE A 101 4.87 15.71 8.46
CA ILE A 101 5.39 16.21 7.19
C ILE A 101 5.13 17.72 7.11
N ASP A 102 6.13 18.48 6.65
CA ASP A 102 5.98 19.91 6.42
C ASP A 102 5.01 20.22 5.28
N SER A 103 4.57 21.47 5.17
CA SER A 103 3.61 21.89 4.14
C SER A 103 4.13 21.68 2.73
N ALA A 104 5.45 21.76 2.51
CA ALA A 104 6.06 21.52 1.21
C ALA A 104 6.03 20.03 0.84
N GLY A 105 6.30 19.14 1.79
CA GLY A 105 6.19 17.69 1.64
C GLY A 105 4.75 17.26 1.35
N LYS A 106 3.79 17.81 2.12
CA LYS A 106 2.35 17.56 1.87
C LYS A 106 1.94 17.97 0.45
N ALA A 107 2.41 19.13 -0.02
CA ALA A 107 2.13 19.59 -1.38
C ALA A 107 2.71 18.65 -2.45
N ARG A 108 3.94 18.19 -2.28
CA ARG A 108 4.59 17.23 -3.21
C ARG A 108 3.86 15.89 -3.26
N ILE A 109 3.50 15.36 -2.09
CA ILE A 109 2.74 14.09 -2.00
C ILE A 109 1.37 14.24 -2.67
N TRP A 110 0.66 15.33 -2.38
CA TRP A 110 -0.65 15.61 -2.99
C TRP A 110 -0.55 15.67 -4.52
N GLU A 111 0.43 16.41 -5.05
CA GLU A 111 0.65 16.52 -6.49
C GLU A 111 0.91 15.14 -7.12
N ALA A 112 1.77 14.33 -6.49
CA ALA A 112 2.06 12.97 -6.96
C ALA A 112 0.81 12.08 -6.96
N LEU A 113 0.00 12.12 -5.91
CA LEU A 113 -1.25 11.36 -5.83
C LEU A 113 -2.25 11.78 -6.92
N MET A 114 -2.37 13.07 -7.17
CA MET A 114 -3.24 13.61 -8.23
C MET A 114 -2.76 13.22 -9.62
N ILE A 115 -1.45 13.22 -9.86
CA ILE A 115 -0.86 12.74 -11.12
C ILE A 115 -1.09 11.25 -11.30
N ASN A 116 -0.84 10.45 -10.25
CA ASN A 116 -1.00 9.00 -10.29
C ASN A 116 -2.48 8.59 -10.47
N ASN A 117 -3.42 9.40 -9.98
CA ASN A 117 -4.86 9.11 -10.10
C ASN A 117 -5.45 9.46 -11.47
N ARG A 118 -4.70 10.08 -12.37
CA ARG A 118 -5.17 10.34 -13.74
C ARG A 118 -5.44 9.02 -14.49
N PRO A 119 -6.45 8.95 -15.37
CA PRO A 119 -6.79 7.74 -16.10
C PRO A 119 -5.59 7.07 -16.80
N GLU A 120 -4.70 7.86 -17.37
CA GLU A 120 -3.50 7.41 -18.08
C GLU A 120 -2.40 6.87 -17.16
N ASN A 121 -2.40 7.22 -15.85
CA ASN A 121 -1.32 6.90 -14.91
C ASN A 121 -1.74 5.89 -13.83
N ARG A 122 -3.04 5.67 -13.62
CA ARG A 122 -3.54 4.90 -12.49
C ARG A 122 -3.30 3.40 -12.58
N VAL A 123 -3.08 2.88 -13.78
CA VAL A 123 -2.83 1.45 -14.02
C VAL A 123 -1.33 1.19 -14.00
N TYR A 124 -0.92 0.16 -13.30
CA TYR A 124 0.49 -0.22 -13.22
C TYR A 124 0.66 -1.75 -13.15
N ARG A 125 1.85 -2.21 -13.56
CA ARG A 125 2.24 -3.61 -13.43
C ARG A 125 2.56 -3.91 -11.97
N TYR A 126 1.83 -4.84 -11.39
CA TYR A 126 2.02 -5.25 -10.01
C TYR A 126 3.24 -6.14 -9.85
N ASN A 127 4.00 -5.90 -8.79
CA ASN A 127 5.04 -6.81 -8.32
C ASN A 127 4.85 -7.04 -6.82
N PHE A 128 4.67 -8.30 -6.44
CA PHE A 128 4.35 -8.67 -5.07
C PHE A 128 5.37 -8.14 -4.04
N PHE A 129 6.65 -8.14 -4.38
CA PHE A 129 7.71 -7.70 -3.47
C PHE A 129 8.08 -6.22 -3.59
N PHE A 130 8.03 -5.67 -4.80
CA PHE A 130 8.69 -4.41 -5.11
C PHE A 130 7.76 -3.31 -5.64
N ASP A 131 6.52 -3.65 -6.00
CA ASP A 131 5.55 -2.66 -6.50
C ASP A 131 4.11 -3.06 -6.13
N ASN A 132 3.78 -2.95 -4.85
CA ASN A 132 2.51 -3.37 -4.27
C ASN A 132 1.81 -2.26 -3.48
N CYS A 133 0.73 -2.59 -2.76
CA CYS A 133 -0.04 -1.66 -1.95
C CYS A 133 0.74 -1.05 -0.77
N ALA A 134 1.83 -1.67 -0.32
CA ALA A 134 2.68 -1.15 0.76
C ALA A 134 3.89 -0.39 0.21
N THR A 135 4.59 -0.95 -0.79
CA THR A 135 5.81 -0.35 -1.33
C THR A 135 5.57 0.96 -2.07
N ARG A 136 4.41 1.12 -2.75
CA ARG A 136 4.07 2.39 -3.42
C ARG A 136 3.84 3.55 -2.46
N PRO A 137 3.00 3.44 -1.42
CA PRO A 137 2.91 4.45 -0.36
C PRO A 137 4.26 4.75 0.30
N ALA A 138 5.03 3.73 0.65
CA ALA A 138 6.37 3.89 1.23
C ALA A 138 7.27 4.74 0.32
N ALA A 139 7.37 4.39 -0.96
CA ALA A 139 8.20 5.13 -1.92
C ALA A 139 7.75 6.58 -2.12
N ILE A 140 6.44 6.86 -2.06
CA ILE A 140 5.91 8.22 -2.12
C ILE A 140 6.34 9.01 -0.88
N ILE A 141 6.20 8.45 0.30
CA ILE A 141 6.60 9.06 1.56
C ILE A 141 8.11 9.33 1.56
N GLU A 142 8.93 8.31 1.27
CA GLU A 142 10.39 8.41 1.24
C GLU A 142 10.92 9.52 0.31
N LYS A 143 10.36 9.59 -0.89
CA LYS A 143 10.84 10.53 -1.91
C LYS A 143 10.34 11.96 -1.71
N LEU A 144 9.16 12.13 -1.12
CA LEU A 144 8.42 13.38 -1.21
C LEU A 144 8.13 14.04 0.14
N ALA A 145 8.18 13.31 1.25
CA ALA A 145 7.94 13.88 2.59
C ALA A 145 8.98 14.93 3.00
N GLY A 146 10.22 14.80 2.50
CA GLY A 146 11.31 15.76 2.79
C GLY A 146 12.04 15.50 4.11
N GLY A 147 11.62 14.50 4.89
CA GLY A 147 12.26 14.04 6.11
C GLY A 147 13.16 12.83 5.90
N LYS A 148 13.83 12.40 6.95
CA LYS A 148 14.51 11.10 7.00
C LYS A 148 13.57 10.08 7.61
N ILE A 149 13.43 8.93 6.96
CA ILE A 149 12.78 7.76 7.55
C ILE A 149 13.85 6.99 8.31
N ASP A 150 13.58 6.72 9.58
CA ASP A 150 14.47 5.92 10.41
C ASP A 150 14.07 4.45 10.32
N TYR A 151 14.96 3.65 9.72
CA TYR A 151 14.79 2.20 9.61
C TYR A 151 15.50 1.41 10.73
N ASN A 152 16.07 2.12 11.72
CA ASN A 152 16.81 1.50 12.83
C ASN A 152 15.88 0.93 13.91
N VAL A 153 14.88 0.18 13.52
CA VAL A 153 14.06 -0.59 14.44
C VAL A 153 14.67 -1.98 14.64
N PRO A 154 14.68 -2.50 15.88
CA PRO A 154 15.11 -3.87 16.12
C PRO A 154 14.26 -4.84 15.28
N PHE A 155 14.92 -5.61 14.42
CA PHE A 155 14.24 -6.59 13.59
C PHE A 155 14.92 -7.96 13.69
N LYS A 156 14.12 -9.00 13.53
CA LYS A 156 14.63 -10.36 13.37
C LYS A 156 15.02 -10.59 11.93
N GLN A 157 16.21 -11.12 11.71
CA GLN A 157 16.61 -11.56 10.36
C GLN A 157 15.66 -12.66 9.87
N GLN A 158 14.98 -12.40 8.76
CA GLN A 158 14.02 -13.31 8.13
C GLN A 158 14.22 -13.28 6.62
N THR A 159 13.98 -14.43 6.00
CA THR A 159 13.91 -14.50 4.54
C THR A 159 12.54 -13.98 4.07
N PHE A 160 12.42 -13.65 2.78
CA PHE A 160 11.10 -13.34 2.21
C PHE A 160 10.13 -14.51 2.41
N ARG A 161 10.62 -15.75 2.31
CA ARG A 161 9.83 -16.96 2.57
C ARG A 161 9.31 -17.00 4.00
N ASP A 162 10.15 -16.72 5.00
CA ASP A 162 9.72 -16.69 6.41
C ASP A 162 8.59 -15.68 6.63
N LEU A 163 8.71 -14.50 6.02
CA LEU A 163 7.71 -13.43 6.10
C LEU A 163 6.37 -13.84 5.48
N ILE A 164 6.42 -14.46 4.29
CA ILE A 164 5.23 -14.95 3.59
C ILE A 164 4.58 -16.09 4.38
N ASN A 165 5.37 -17.06 4.83
CA ASN A 165 4.88 -18.22 5.55
C ASN A 165 4.29 -17.83 6.91
N TYR A 166 4.82 -16.79 7.56
CA TYR A 166 4.21 -16.21 8.75
C TYR A 166 2.80 -15.67 8.47
N CYS A 167 2.59 -14.97 7.35
CA CYS A 167 1.28 -14.45 6.96
C CYS A 167 0.29 -15.57 6.61
N THR A 168 0.77 -16.65 5.98
CA THR A 168 -0.07 -17.74 5.47
C THR A 168 -0.18 -18.93 6.42
N ARG A 169 0.45 -18.89 7.62
CA ARG A 169 0.61 -20.01 8.56
C ARG A 169 -0.67 -20.78 8.90
N ASN A 170 -1.82 -20.10 8.90
CA ASN A 170 -3.12 -20.71 9.18
C ASN A 170 -3.77 -21.36 7.93
N LYS A 171 -3.12 -21.25 6.76
CA LYS A 171 -3.63 -21.75 5.48
C LYS A 171 -2.56 -22.62 4.77
N PRO A 172 -2.35 -23.88 5.21
CA PRO A 172 -1.21 -24.70 4.75
C PRO A 172 -1.12 -24.86 3.23
N TRP A 173 -2.25 -25.00 2.56
CA TRP A 173 -2.30 -25.11 1.10
C TRP A 173 -1.92 -23.80 0.40
N LEU A 174 -2.24 -22.65 1.00
CA LEU A 174 -1.81 -21.36 0.50
C LEU A 174 -0.31 -21.19 0.69
N THR A 175 0.23 -21.56 1.87
CA THR A 175 1.67 -21.57 2.14
C THR A 175 2.42 -22.41 1.10
N PHE A 176 1.97 -23.65 0.88
CA PHE A 176 2.56 -24.53 -0.12
C PHE A 176 2.51 -23.93 -1.54
N GLY A 177 1.37 -23.36 -1.91
CA GLY A 177 1.19 -22.70 -3.22
C GLY A 177 2.11 -21.49 -3.40
N CYS A 178 2.26 -20.65 -2.38
CA CYS A 178 3.18 -19.51 -2.39
C CYS A 178 4.64 -19.98 -2.50
N ASP A 179 5.04 -20.99 -1.73
CA ASP A 179 6.39 -21.52 -1.75
C ASP A 179 6.76 -22.07 -3.13
N LEU A 180 5.83 -22.77 -3.77
CA LEU A 180 6.02 -23.31 -5.11
C LEU A 180 6.08 -22.22 -6.18
N ALA A 181 5.15 -21.24 -6.11
CA ALA A 181 5.02 -20.21 -7.13
C ALA A 181 6.16 -19.18 -7.09
N LEU A 182 6.61 -18.81 -5.89
CA LEU A 182 7.63 -17.78 -5.70
C LEU A 182 9.06 -18.34 -5.77
N GLY A 183 9.26 -19.62 -5.45
CA GLY A 183 10.50 -20.33 -5.64
C GLY A 183 11.70 -19.85 -4.82
N SER A 184 12.90 -20.23 -5.23
CA SER A 184 14.16 -19.96 -4.51
C SER A 184 14.55 -18.47 -4.33
N PRO A 185 14.13 -17.50 -5.15
CA PRO A 185 14.42 -16.09 -4.87
C PRO A 185 13.93 -15.61 -3.51
N THR A 186 12.94 -16.29 -2.91
CA THR A 186 12.40 -15.97 -1.59
C THR A 186 13.25 -16.43 -0.40
N ASP A 187 14.28 -17.23 -0.65
CA ASP A 187 15.18 -17.75 0.39
C ASP A 187 16.27 -16.74 0.81
N ARG A 188 16.32 -15.59 0.16
CA ARG A 188 17.19 -14.48 0.50
C ARG A 188 16.68 -13.75 1.75
N ILE A 189 17.61 -13.37 2.64
CA ILE A 189 17.31 -12.52 3.79
C ILE A 189 16.83 -11.16 3.30
N ALA A 190 15.69 -10.70 3.83
CA ALA A 190 15.16 -9.37 3.57
C ALA A 190 15.80 -8.33 4.48
N THR A 191 16.14 -7.17 3.94
CA THR A 191 16.54 -6.00 4.73
C THR A 191 15.32 -5.38 5.44
N PRO A 192 15.51 -4.55 6.49
CA PRO A 192 14.38 -3.84 7.13
C PRO A 192 13.51 -3.06 6.14
N HIS A 193 14.15 -2.37 5.20
CA HIS A 193 13.45 -1.66 4.13
C HIS A 193 12.64 -2.61 3.23
N GLU A 194 13.23 -3.74 2.85
CA GLU A 194 12.54 -4.73 2.02
C GLU A 194 11.37 -5.40 2.74
N MET A 195 11.43 -5.58 4.07
CA MET A 195 10.30 -6.15 4.85
C MET A 195 9.01 -5.31 4.73
N MET A 196 9.14 -4.02 4.42
CA MET A 196 7.99 -3.13 4.23
C MET A 196 7.13 -3.45 3.01
N PHE A 197 7.47 -4.48 2.22
CA PHE A 197 6.54 -5.00 1.21
C PHE A 197 5.27 -5.58 1.84
N LEU A 198 5.34 -5.95 3.12
CA LEU A 198 4.19 -6.37 3.91
C LEU A 198 3.65 -5.20 4.74
N PRO A 199 2.35 -4.90 4.66
CA PRO A 199 1.69 -3.84 5.42
C PRO A 199 2.05 -3.74 6.90
N PRO A 200 2.11 -4.85 7.68
CA PRO A 200 2.46 -4.78 9.10
C PRO A 200 3.86 -4.24 9.40
N TYR A 201 4.77 -4.30 8.45
CA TYR A 201 6.16 -3.82 8.61
C TYR A 201 6.36 -2.38 8.11
N LEU A 202 5.36 -1.80 7.46
CA LEU A 202 5.36 -0.39 7.05
C LEU A 202 4.80 0.54 8.14
N LYS A 203 4.08 -0.01 9.10
CA LYS A 203 3.44 0.69 10.22
C LYS A 203 4.43 1.32 11.19
#